data_455615f73eee7d1c06eebe556d0caf3c
#
_entry.id   455615f73eee7d1c06eebe556d0caf3c
#
_cell.length_a   1.000
_cell.length_b   1.000
_cell.length_c   1.000
_cell.angle_alpha   90.00
_cell.angle_beta   90.00
_cell.angle_gamma   90.00
#
_symmetry.space_group_name_H-M   'P 1'
#
loop_
_entity.id
_entity.type
_entity.pdbx_description
1 polymer ?
#
loop_
_entity_poly.entity_id
_entity_poly.type
_entity_poly.pdbx_seq_one_letter_code
_entity_poly.pdbx_strand_id
1 'polypeptide(L)'
;MTFRLRLRFVWQTWRMNDVTRYPAINAVLTEWADGVKRMLGKKIVGLYLSGSLAYGDFVPERSDIDLQAVTRGALTEDELRSVEQLHRQMERRCPQWADRIECSYVPLELMRELTPPATSRPWWGFGTFYAEAPAGNEWIINHYLLSKHGIALEGPDFNELIPPIDIHAVRQASARDLFQEWVPKIEDRAWLANSHYQSYLVLNLCRILHTVIQGQPSSKKVAGQWAKATYPQWRNLIEEAEQWTYGSEMKRQADAAAFLRFAVERVNETELL
;
A
#
# COMPACT_ATOMS: atom_id res chain seq x y z
N MET A 1 37.46 16.91 -8.41
CA MET A 1 36.52 17.24 -9.50
C MET A 1 35.14 16.70 -9.10
N THR A 2 34.32 17.55 -8.48
CA THR A 2 33.04 17.14 -7.87
C THR A 2 31.95 17.30 -8.93
N PHE A 3 31.50 16.20 -9.52
CA PHE A 3 30.35 16.20 -10.42
C PHE A 3 29.08 16.46 -9.61
N ARG A 4 28.58 17.69 -9.64
CA ARG A 4 27.20 18.00 -9.23
C ARG A 4 26.27 17.57 -10.37
N LEU A 5 25.67 16.38 -10.28
CA LEU A 5 24.52 16.03 -11.09
C LEU A 5 23.36 17.00 -10.74
N ARG A 6 23.11 17.96 -11.63
CA ARG A 6 21.85 18.72 -11.62
C ARG A 6 20.77 17.83 -12.22
N LEU A 7 20.03 17.12 -11.38
CA LEU A 7 18.80 16.45 -11.78
C LEU A 7 17.81 17.55 -12.25
N ARG A 8 17.57 17.63 -13.56
CA ARG A 8 16.46 18.41 -14.13
C ARG A 8 15.23 17.53 -14.08
N PHE A 9 14.41 17.67 -13.05
CA PHE A 9 13.10 17.00 -12.99
C PHE A 9 12.15 17.70 -13.98
N VAL A 10 11.48 16.90 -14.82
CA VAL A 10 10.35 17.36 -15.63
C VAL A 10 9.12 17.28 -14.74
N TRP A 11 8.61 18.43 -14.32
CA TRP A 11 7.42 18.52 -13.48
C TRP A 11 6.18 18.20 -14.32
N GLN A 12 5.52 17.08 -14.05
CA GLN A 12 4.21 16.78 -14.59
C GLN A 12 3.15 17.35 -13.62
N THR A 13 2.47 18.40 -14.03
CA THR A 13 1.34 18.96 -13.27
C THR A 13 0.05 18.43 -13.85
N TRP A 14 -0.58 17.49 -13.16
CA TRP A 14 -1.95 17.07 -13.47
C TRP A 14 -2.93 18.13 -12.96
N ARG A 15 -4.03 18.34 -13.70
CA ARG A 15 -5.18 19.01 -13.10
C ARG A 15 -5.77 18.05 -12.06
N MET A 16 -5.59 18.32 -10.79
CA MET A 16 -6.01 17.47 -9.67
C MET A 16 -7.48 17.02 -9.72
N ASN A 17 -8.31 17.75 -10.48
CA ASN A 17 -9.74 17.43 -10.64
C ASN A 17 -10.01 16.19 -11.50
N ASP A 18 -9.01 15.67 -12.24
CA ASP A 18 -9.18 14.59 -13.22
C ASP A 18 -8.25 13.39 -12.94
N VAL A 19 -7.65 13.29 -11.74
CA VAL A 19 -6.73 12.19 -11.37
C VAL A 19 -7.47 10.86 -11.35
N THR A 20 -8.68 10.85 -10.81
CA THR A 20 -9.54 9.66 -10.76
C THR A 20 -10.93 9.98 -11.33
N ARG A 21 -11.69 8.94 -11.65
CA ARG A 21 -13.10 9.08 -12.06
C ARG A 21 -14.05 9.48 -10.90
N TYR A 22 -13.54 9.63 -9.69
CA TYR A 22 -14.32 9.89 -8.48
C TYR A 22 -14.09 11.34 -8.01
N PRO A 23 -15.01 12.29 -8.25
CA PRO A 23 -14.83 13.70 -7.87
C PRO A 23 -14.58 13.90 -6.36
N ALA A 24 -15.24 13.12 -5.52
CA ALA A 24 -15.05 13.19 -4.07
C ALA A 24 -13.62 12.78 -3.66
N ILE A 25 -13.03 11.78 -4.32
CA ILE A 25 -11.64 11.38 -4.10
C ILE A 25 -10.70 12.47 -4.60
N ASN A 26 -10.92 13.02 -5.78
CA ASN A 26 -10.10 14.11 -6.32
C ASN A 26 -10.05 15.32 -5.38
N ALA A 27 -11.17 15.63 -4.69
CA ALA A 27 -11.19 16.66 -3.66
C ALA A 27 -10.30 16.31 -2.45
N VAL A 28 -10.31 15.06 -1.98
CA VAL A 28 -9.43 14.57 -0.91
C VAL A 28 -7.97 14.67 -1.34
N LEU A 29 -7.63 14.21 -2.55
CA LEU A 29 -6.27 14.29 -3.10
C LEU A 29 -5.77 15.72 -3.20
N THR A 30 -6.63 16.64 -3.63
CA THR A 30 -6.32 18.09 -3.71
C THR A 30 -6.06 18.66 -2.32
N GLU A 31 -6.95 18.39 -1.35
CA GLU A 31 -6.80 18.89 0.02
C GLU A 31 -5.50 18.38 0.66
N TRP A 32 -5.19 17.09 0.47
CA TRP A 32 -3.96 16.49 0.96
C TRP A 32 -2.74 17.13 0.32
N ALA A 33 -2.67 17.17 -1.01
CA ALA A 33 -1.50 17.67 -1.72
C ALA A 33 -1.23 19.15 -1.40
N ASP A 34 -2.27 19.99 -1.38
CA ASP A 34 -2.14 21.41 -1.05
C ASP A 34 -1.79 21.62 0.43
N GLY A 35 -2.31 20.79 1.33
CA GLY A 35 -1.96 20.80 2.73
C GLY A 35 -0.49 20.45 2.95
N VAL A 36 -0.02 19.34 2.38
CA VAL A 36 1.37 18.89 2.47
C VAL A 36 2.31 19.93 1.86
N LYS A 37 1.99 20.50 0.68
CA LYS A 37 2.79 21.55 0.06
C LYS A 37 2.90 22.81 0.92
N ARG A 38 1.80 23.22 1.54
CA ARG A 38 1.78 24.40 2.41
C ARG A 38 2.67 24.21 3.64
N MET A 39 2.70 23.01 4.21
CA MET A 39 3.45 22.73 5.44
C MET A 39 4.91 22.40 5.19
N LEU A 40 5.18 21.55 4.20
CA LEU A 40 6.53 21.04 3.96
C LEU A 40 7.27 21.77 2.84
N GLY A 41 6.57 22.50 1.97
CA GLY A 41 7.16 23.39 0.97
C GLY A 41 8.29 22.73 0.15
N LYS A 42 9.47 23.34 0.18
CA LYS A 42 10.65 22.87 -0.56
C LYS A 42 11.19 21.52 -0.09
N LYS A 43 10.71 21.00 1.04
CA LYS A 43 11.11 19.68 1.55
C LYS A 43 10.49 18.54 0.73
N ILE A 44 9.39 18.81 0.01
CA ILE A 44 8.75 17.81 -0.84
C ILE A 44 9.62 17.53 -2.07
N VAL A 45 9.80 16.25 -2.37
CA VAL A 45 10.38 15.74 -3.62
C VAL A 45 9.28 15.30 -4.56
N GLY A 46 8.26 14.57 -4.06
CA GLY A 46 7.11 14.13 -4.83
C GLY A 46 5.96 13.67 -3.96
N LEU A 47 4.74 13.70 -4.54
CA LEU A 47 3.50 13.23 -3.96
C LEU A 47 2.87 12.21 -4.90
N TYR A 48 2.50 11.05 -4.40
CA TYR A 48 2.07 9.91 -5.20
C TYR A 48 0.78 9.30 -4.68
N LEU A 49 -0.07 8.91 -5.62
CA LEU A 49 -1.23 8.04 -5.38
C LEU A 49 -0.84 6.61 -5.76
N SER A 50 -1.18 5.67 -4.90
CA SER A 50 -0.93 4.23 -5.11
C SER A 50 -2.20 3.40 -4.91
N GLY A 51 -2.04 2.10 -4.68
CA GLY A 51 -3.11 1.20 -4.33
C GLY A 51 -4.18 1.04 -5.41
N SER A 52 -5.38 0.70 -4.96
CA SER A 52 -6.50 0.33 -5.85
C SER A 52 -6.95 1.47 -6.78
N LEU A 53 -6.80 2.72 -6.37
CA LEU A 53 -7.08 3.88 -7.22
C LEU A 53 -6.13 3.95 -8.42
N ALA A 54 -4.85 3.69 -8.20
CA ALA A 54 -3.83 3.70 -9.25
C ALA A 54 -3.97 2.51 -10.20
N TYR A 55 -4.44 1.35 -9.71
CA TYR A 55 -4.70 0.17 -10.56
C TYR A 55 -6.02 0.22 -11.34
N GLY A 56 -6.93 1.14 -10.99
CA GLY A 56 -8.29 1.18 -11.54
C GLY A 56 -9.26 0.15 -10.94
N ASP A 57 -8.91 -0.46 -9.82
CA ASP A 57 -9.70 -1.50 -9.12
C ASP A 57 -10.38 -0.98 -7.85
N PHE A 58 -10.44 0.33 -7.67
CA PHE A 58 -11.03 0.97 -6.50
C PHE A 58 -12.53 0.69 -6.37
N VAL A 59 -12.94 0.27 -5.19
CA VAL A 59 -14.34 0.04 -4.81
C VAL A 59 -14.68 0.96 -3.63
N PRO A 60 -15.55 1.98 -3.81
CA PRO A 60 -15.82 2.99 -2.78
C PRO A 60 -16.25 2.43 -1.41
N GLU A 61 -16.91 1.28 -1.40
CA GLU A 61 -17.47 0.67 -0.20
C GLU A 61 -16.46 -0.08 0.66
N ARG A 62 -15.20 -0.30 0.14
CA ARG A 62 -14.20 -1.11 0.85
C ARG A 62 -12.74 -0.73 0.62
N SER A 63 -12.44 0.11 -0.36
CA SER A 63 -11.04 0.45 -0.68
C SER A 63 -10.57 1.68 0.08
N ASP A 64 -9.30 1.71 0.41
CA ASP A 64 -8.62 2.81 1.06
C ASP A 64 -8.01 3.76 0.02
N ILE A 65 -7.57 4.94 0.46
CA ILE A 65 -6.86 5.94 -0.35
C ILE A 65 -5.40 5.87 0.08
N ASP A 66 -4.56 5.29 -0.77
CA ASP A 66 -3.14 5.05 -0.50
C ASP A 66 -2.26 6.16 -1.05
N LEU A 67 -1.55 6.87 -0.18
CA LEU A 67 -0.75 8.05 -0.51
C LEU A 67 0.70 7.87 -0.05
N GLN A 68 1.62 8.47 -0.81
CA GLN A 68 3.01 8.56 -0.41
C GLN A 68 3.57 9.95 -0.70
N ALA A 69 4.16 10.57 0.31
CA ALA A 69 4.95 11.79 0.19
C ALA A 69 6.43 11.43 0.31
N VAL A 70 7.24 11.81 -0.68
CA VAL A 70 8.69 11.69 -0.62
C VAL A 70 9.28 13.04 -0.24
N THR A 71 10.14 13.04 0.78
CA THR A 71 10.74 14.24 1.36
C THR A 71 12.26 14.26 1.19
N ARG A 72 12.89 15.46 1.21
CA ARG A 72 14.35 15.61 1.08
C ARG A 72 15.15 15.11 2.28
N GLY A 73 14.49 14.74 3.35
CA GLY A 73 15.07 14.22 4.58
C GLY A 73 13.98 14.02 5.62
N ALA A 74 14.34 13.52 6.80
CA ALA A 74 13.42 13.25 7.88
C ALA A 74 12.63 14.50 8.30
N LEU A 75 11.39 14.34 8.73
CA LEU A 75 10.56 15.42 9.26
C LEU A 75 11.04 15.83 10.66
N THR A 76 11.03 17.11 10.93
CA THR A 76 11.26 17.66 12.27
C THR A 76 10.01 17.41 13.15
N GLU A 77 10.13 17.56 14.45
CA GLU A 77 8.99 17.42 15.37
C GLU A 77 7.83 18.38 15.03
N ASP A 78 8.14 19.63 14.62
CA ASP A 78 7.10 20.59 14.21
C ASP A 78 6.40 20.18 12.93
N GLU A 79 7.15 19.62 11.98
CA GLU A 79 6.60 19.09 10.72
C GLU A 79 5.76 17.83 11.00
N LEU A 80 6.18 16.95 11.89
CA LEU A 80 5.40 15.77 12.31
C LEU A 80 4.06 16.20 12.92
N ARG A 81 4.07 17.18 13.85
CA ARG A 81 2.85 17.74 14.43
C ARG A 81 1.92 18.35 13.37
N SER A 82 2.51 19.07 12.41
CA SER A 82 1.74 19.71 11.33
C SER A 82 1.08 18.68 10.41
N VAL A 83 1.80 17.61 10.04
CA VAL A 83 1.30 16.50 9.23
C VAL A 83 0.17 15.76 9.96
N GLU A 84 0.35 15.43 11.23
CA GLU A 84 -0.70 14.81 12.04
C GLU A 84 -1.96 15.68 12.09
N GLN A 85 -1.80 16.98 12.30
CA GLN A 85 -2.93 17.91 12.33
C GLN A 85 -3.65 17.99 10.99
N LEU A 86 -2.94 17.94 9.86
CA LEU A 86 -3.53 17.89 8.52
C LEU A 86 -4.45 16.68 8.38
N HIS A 87 -3.96 15.49 8.67
CA HIS A 87 -4.74 14.26 8.52
C HIS A 87 -5.97 14.25 9.44
N ARG A 88 -5.83 14.68 10.70
CA ARG A 88 -6.97 14.84 11.61
C ARG A 88 -8.01 15.87 11.11
N GLN A 89 -7.59 16.91 10.40
CA GLN A 89 -8.50 17.87 9.79
C GLN A 89 -9.20 17.27 8.57
N MET A 90 -8.49 16.53 7.73
CA MET A 90 -9.06 15.85 6.57
C MET A 90 -10.12 14.84 6.97
N GLU A 91 -9.90 14.03 7.99
CA GLU A 91 -10.90 13.08 8.47
C GLU A 91 -12.17 13.76 8.99
N ARG A 92 -12.03 14.89 9.69
CA ARG A 92 -13.20 15.67 10.14
C ARG A 92 -14.00 16.27 8.99
N ARG A 93 -13.34 16.66 7.89
CA ARG A 93 -13.98 17.26 6.71
C ARG A 93 -14.57 16.21 5.77
N CYS A 94 -13.97 15.03 5.75
CA CYS A 94 -14.33 13.94 4.85
C CYS A 94 -14.64 12.66 5.65
N PRO A 95 -15.67 12.65 6.52
CA PRO A 95 -15.92 11.55 7.45
C PRO A 95 -16.19 10.21 6.77
N GLN A 96 -16.63 10.21 5.50
CA GLN A 96 -16.80 9.01 4.69
C GLN A 96 -15.47 8.31 4.35
N TRP A 97 -14.33 9.00 4.51
CA TRP A 97 -12.98 8.49 4.30
C TRP A 97 -12.16 8.45 5.60
N ALA A 98 -12.77 8.77 6.74
CA ALA A 98 -12.11 8.60 8.03
C ALA A 98 -11.66 7.14 8.18
N ASP A 99 -10.50 6.92 8.80
CA ASP A 99 -9.85 5.62 8.98
C ASP A 99 -9.43 4.90 7.68
N ARG A 100 -9.68 5.52 6.50
CA ARG A 100 -9.43 4.92 5.17
C ARG A 100 -8.42 5.71 4.32
N ILE A 101 -7.80 6.71 4.89
CA ILE A 101 -6.67 7.40 4.26
C ILE A 101 -5.40 6.82 4.85
N GLU A 102 -4.54 6.26 4.01
CA GLU A 102 -3.22 5.79 4.40
C GLU A 102 -2.14 6.64 3.71
N CYS A 103 -1.16 7.11 4.46
CA CYS A 103 -0.12 7.97 3.94
C CYS A 103 1.24 7.72 4.60
N SER A 104 2.25 7.42 3.81
CA SER A 104 3.64 7.36 4.26
C SER A 104 4.40 8.64 3.90
N TYR A 105 5.24 9.13 4.82
CA TYR A 105 6.18 10.22 4.59
C TYR A 105 7.60 9.68 4.58
N VAL A 106 8.19 9.53 3.40
CA VAL A 106 9.43 8.77 3.21
C VAL A 106 10.56 9.71 2.82
N PRO A 107 11.66 9.79 3.61
CA PRO A 107 12.88 10.45 3.19
C PRO A 107 13.44 9.85 1.89
N LEU A 108 13.87 10.70 0.95
CA LEU A 108 14.40 10.29 -0.37
C LEU A 108 15.58 9.32 -0.26
N GLU A 109 16.39 9.45 0.78
CA GLU A 109 17.51 8.55 1.03
C GLU A 109 17.06 7.10 1.23
N LEU A 110 15.93 6.88 1.94
CA LEU A 110 15.37 5.55 2.17
C LEU A 110 14.76 4.95 0.89
N MET A 111 14.33 5.78 -0.06
CA MET A 111 13.78 5.31 -1.34
C MET A 111 14.76 4.51 -2.18
N ARG A 112 16.07 4.65 -1.92
CA ARG A 112 17.12 3.92 -2.62
C ARG A 112 17.40 2.54 -2.01
N GLU A 113 16.86 2.26 -0.84
CA GLU A 113 17.00 0.99 -0.16
C GLU A 113 15.85 0.07 -0.61
N LEU A 114 16.17 -1.03 -1.30
CA LEU A 114 15.17 -2.02 -1.72
C LEU A 114 14.86 -3.05 -0.62
N THR A 115 15.77 -3.23 0.34
CA THR A 115 15.48 -3.96 1.57
C THR A 115 14.73 -3.06 2.55
N PRO A 116 13.87 -3.60 3.43
CA PRO A 116 13.22 -2.78 4.44
C PRO A 116 14.26 -2.00 5.25
N PRO A 117 14.18 -0.64 5.28
CA PRO A 117 15.15 0.16 6.03
C PRO A 117 14.97 -0.08 7.52
N ALA A 118 16.09 -0.08 8.26
CA ALA A 118 16.07 -0.13 9.72
C ALA A 118 15.48 1.14 10.36
N THR A 119 15.51 2.25 9.61
CA THR A 119 14.95 3.55 10.04
C THR A 119 13.45 3.59 9.81
N SER A 120 12.71 3.83 10.87
CA SER A 120 11.25 4.05 10.82
C SER A 120 10.91 5.33 10.05
N ARG A 121 9.66 5.39 9.56
CA ARG A 121 9.12 6.53 8.83
C ARG A 121 7.78 6.99 9.43
N PRO A 122 7.42 8.27 9.30
CA PRO A 122 6.08 8.72 9.66
C PRO A 122 5.02 8.07 8.76
N TRP A 123 3.94 7.61 9.37
CA TRP A 123 2.81 6.99 8.69
C TRP A 123 1.48 7.40 9.32
N TRP A 124 0.51 7.69 8.49
CA TRP A 124 -0.90 7.84 8.88
C TRP A 124 -1.69 6.64 8.35
N GLY A 125 -2.46 6.00 9.19
CA GLY A 125 -3.35 4.91 8.82
C GLY A 125 -4.29 4.54 9.96
N PHE A 126 -5.45 3.99 9.63
CA PHE A 126 -6.48 3.63 10.60
C PHE A 126 -6.86 4.78 11.56
N GLY A 127 -6.91 6.02 11.04
CA GLY A 127 -7.20 7.22 11.84
C GLY A 127 -6.13 7.57 12.88
N THR A 128 -4.94 7.01 12.79
CA THR A 128 -3.86 7.19 13.77
C THR A 128 -2.56 7.61 13.09
N PHE A 129 -1.85 8.54 13.74
CA PHE A 129 -0.52 8.96 13.31
C PHE A 129 0.56 8.20 14.09
N TYR A 130 1.46 7.60 13.35
CA TYR A 130 2.67 6.93 13.85
C TYR A 130 3.88 7.73 13.39
N ALA A 131 4.55 8.41 14.33
CA ALA A 131 5.77 9.17 14.02
C ALA A 131 6.91 8.25 13.56
N GLU A 132 6.91 7.02 14.04
CA GLU A 132 7.93 6.00 13.81
C GLU A 132 7.27 4.65 13.47
N ALA A 133 6.83 4.49 12.22
CA ALA A 133 6.33 3.22 11.73
C ALA A 133 7.47 2.43 11.06
N PRO A 134 7.72 1.17 11.45
CA PRO A 134 8.72 0.33 10.80
C PRO A 134 8.30 -0.02 9.36
N ALA A 135 9.28 -0.37 8.54
CA ALA A 135 9.04 -0.98 7.23
C ALA A 135 9.23 -2.50 7.34
N GLY A 136 8.35 -3.27 6.73
CA GLY A 136 8.41 -4.73 6.63
C GLY A 136 8.67 -5.19 5.20
N ASN A 137 8.37 -6.47 4.93
CA ASN A 137 8.55 -7.06 3.60
C ASN A 137 7.72 -6.36 2.51
N GLU A 138 6.63 -5.68 2.90
CA GLU A 138 5.80 -4.88 2.01
C GLU A 138 6.57 -3.73 1.35
N TRP A 139 7.73 -3.33 1.88
CA TRP A 139 8.51 -2.21 1.39
C TRP A 139 8.84 -2.31 -0.10
N ILE A 140 9.56 -3.35 -0.50
CA ILE A 140 9.94 -3.55 -1.91
C ILE A 140 8.71 -3.86 -2.78
N ILE A 141 7.70 -4.54 -2.23
CA ILE A 141 6.46 -4.86 -2.93
C ILE A 141 5.73 -3.58 -3.30
N ASN A 142 5.57 -2.66 -2.34
CA ASN A 142 4.90 -1.38 -2.55
C ASN A 142 5.70 -0.47 -3.50
N HIS A 143 7.04 -0.44 -3.40
CA HIS A 143 7.89 0.29 -4.34
C HIS A 143 7.75 -0.22 -5.77
N TYR A 144 7.73 -1.55 -5.94
CA TYR A 144 7.49 -2.16 -7.24
C TYR A 144 6.12 -1.77 -7.81
N LEU A 145 5.08 -1.87 -7.01
CA LEU A 145 3.72 -1.52 -7.45
C LEU A 145 3.59 -0.02 -7.77
N LEU A 146 4.19 0.86 -6.97
CA LEU A 146 4.27 2.30 -7.27
C LEU A 146 5.03 2.56 -8.57
N SER A 147 6.12 1.86 -8.82
CA SER A 147 6.92 2.00 -10.05
C SER A 147 6.15 1.61 -11.31
N LYS A 148 5.17 0.71 -11.20
CA LYS A 148 4.38 0.21 -12.33
C LYS A 148 3.06 0.92 -12.54
N HIS A 149 2.43 1.37 -11.45
CA HIS A 149 1.05 1.84 -11.47
C HIS A 149 0.86 3.19 -10.76
N GLY A 150 1.84 3.65 -9.99
CA GLY A 150 1.72 4.87 -9.21
C GLY A 150 1.44 6.09 -10.09
N ILE A 151 0.62 6.99 -9.56
CA ILE A 151 0.28 8.27 -10.23
C ILE A 151 1.01 9.38 -9.47
N ALA A 152 1.92 10.07 -10.16
CA ALA A 152 2.55 11.26 -9.61
C ALA A 152 1.54 12.41 -9.59
N LEU A 153 1.14 12.83 -8.39
CA LEU A 153 0.30 14.02 -8.19
C LEU A 153 1.15 15.29 -8.28
N GLU A 154 2.40 15.19 -7.82
CA GLU A 154 3.40 16.25 -7.91
C GLU A 154 4.81 15.63 -7.87
N GLY A 155 5.75 16.26 -8.57
CA GLY A 155 7.15 15.84 -8.59
C GLY A 155 7.52 14.98 -9.81
N PRO A 156 8.68 14.31 -9.76
CA PRO A 156 9.16 13.47 -10.86
C PRO A 156 8.38 12.15 -10.96
N ASP A 157 8.61 11.41 -12.06
CA ASP A 157 8.16 10.01 -12.12
C ASP A 157 8.79 9.22 -10.96
N PHE A 158 8.00 8.32 -10.36
CA PHE A 158 8.47 7.54 -9.21
C PHE A 158 9.71 6.69 -9.53
N ASN A 159 9.81 6.22 -10.77
CA ASN A 159 10.98 5.47 -11.25
C ASN A 159 12.29 6.28 -11.26
N GLU A 160 12.21 7.61 -11.21
CA GLU A 160 13.41 8.45 -11.10
C GLU A 160 13.97 8.50 -9.66
N LEU A 161 13.17 8.09 -8.67
CA LEU A 161 13.51 8.14 -7.25
C LEU A 161 14.10 6.86 -6.69
N ILE A 162 13.86 5.73 -7.37
CA ILE A 162 14.23 4.39 -6.92
C ILE A 162 15.15 3.70 -7.92
N PRO A 163 16.02 2.78 -7.47
CA PRO A 163 16.73 1.90 -8.39
C PRO A 163 15.77 0.91 -9.06
N PRO A 164 16.15 0.32 -10.20
CA PRO A 164 15.40 -0.78 -10.82
C PRO A 164 15.17 -1.93 -9.83
N ILE A 165 13.94 -2.44 -9.77
CA ILE A 165 13.58 -3.52 -8.86
C ILE A 165 13.55 -4.85 -9.60
N ASP A 166 14.33 -5.81 -9.12
CA ASP A 166 14.30 -7.19 -9.61
C ASP A 166 13.03 -7.89 -9.12
N ILE A 167 12.31 -8.49 -10.04
CA ILE A 167 11.07 -9.24 -9.74
C ILE A 167 11.34 -10.45 -8.81
N HIS A 168 12.51 -11.05 -8.90
CA HIS A 168 12.88 -12.15 -8.01
C HIS A 168 12.93 -11.68 -6.54
N ALA A 169 13.51 -10.50 -6.28
CA ALA A 169 13.52 -9.91 -4.95
C ALA A 169 12.10 -9.61 -4.41
N VAL A 170 11.17 -9.19 -5.29
CA VAL A 170 9.76 -8.97 -4.93
C VAL A 170 9.08 -10.30 -4.59
N ARG A 171 9.33 -11.35 -5.34
CA ARG A 171 8.81 -12.71 -5.07
C ARG A 171 9.29 -13.22 -3.72
N GLN A 172 10.60 -13.08 -3.43
CA GLN A 172 11.18 -13.46 -2.14
C GLN A 172 10.59 -12.64 -0.98
N ALA A 173 10.42 -11.33 -1.16
CA ALA A 173 9.79 -10.49 -0.15
C ALA A 173 8.34 -10.91 0.12
N SER A 174 7.57 -11.23 -0.92
CA SER A 174 6.19 -11.72 -0.79
C SER A 174 6.12 -13.08 -0.08
N ALA A 175 7.09 -13.96 -0.33
CA ALA A 175 7.19 -15.21 0.41
C ALA A 175 7.55 -14.97 1.89
N ARG A 176 8.55 -14.12 2.18
CA ARG A 176 8.88 -13.76 3.57
C ARG A 176 7.71 -13.09 4.30
N ASP A 177 6.96 -12.23 3.62
CA ASP A 177 5.76 -11.58 4.15
C ASP A 177 4.73 -12.62 4.62
N LEU A 178 4.49 -13.66 3.81
CA LEU A 178 3.62 -14.77 4.20
C LEU A 178 4.03 -15.39 5.55
N PHE A 179 5.31 -15.69 5.72
CA PHE A 179 5.78 -16.40 6.91
C PHE A 179 5.92 -15.50 8.14
N GLN A 180 6.32 -14.24 7.95
CA GLN A 180 6.65 -13.34 9.05
C GLN A 180 5.45 -12.53 9.53
N GLU A 181 4.55 -12.15 8.63
CA GLU A 181 3.40 -11.30 8.96
C GLU A 181 2.09 -12.08 9.04
N TRP A 182 1.85 -13.00 8.09
CA TRP A 182 0.55 -13.65 7.97
C TRP A 182 0.44 -14.95 8.77
N VAL A 183 1.46 -15.80 8.77
CA VAL A 183 1.43 -17.06 9.53
C VAL A 183 1.16 -16.84 11.01
N PRO A 184 1.74 -15.85 11.71
CA PRO A 184 1.44 -15.61 13.12
C PRO A 184 -0.03 -15.24 13.39
N LYS A 185 -0.77 -14.72 12.37
CA LYS A 185 -2.19 -14.36 12.53
C LYS A 185 -3.12 -15.56 12.75
N ILE A 186 -2.67 -16.78 12.43
CA ILE A 186 -3.45 -18.01 12.73
C ILE A 186 -3.73 -18.16 14.23
N GLU A 187 -2.79 -17.77 15.07
CA GLU A 187 -2.89 -17.87 16.52
C GLU A 187 -3.69 -16.72 17.15
N ASP A 188 -3.86 -15.62 16.42
CA ASP A 188 -4.62 -14.46 16.89
C ASP A 188 -6.11 -14.63 16.59
N ARG A 189 -6.83 -15.27 17.52
CA ARG A 189 -8.27 -15.51 17.38
C ARG A 189 -9.11 -14.24 17.33
N ALA A 190 -8.69 -13.17 18.02
CA ALA A 190 -9.41 -11.90 18.03
C ALA A 190 -9.27 -11.21 16.66
N TRP A 191 -8.07 -11.24 16.08
CA TRP A 191 -7.81 -10.72 14.76
C TRP A 191 -8.61 -11.50 13.69
N LEU A 192 -8.57 -12.83 13.71
CA LEU A 192 -9.33 -13.69 12.79
C LEU A 192 -10.86 -13.58 12.97
N ALA A 193 -11.35 -13.18 14.13
CA ALA A 193 -12.80 -12.97 14.34
C ALA A 193 -13.32 -11.70 13.64
N ASN A 194 -12.44 -10.76 13.26
CA ASN A 194 -12.82 -9.53 12.58
C ASN A 194 -13.09 -9.78 11.09
N SER A 195 -14.29 -9.46 10.63
CA SER A 195 -14.74 -9.68 9.24
C SER A 195 -13.89 -8.95 8.21
N HIS A 196 -13.45 -7.72 8.50
CA HIS A 196 -12.53 -6.97 7.66
C HIS A 196 -11.21 -7.73 7.47
N TYR A 197 -10.63 -8.21 8.59
CA TYR A 197 -9.34 -8.91 8.53
C TYR A 197 -9.45 -10.28 7.84
N GLN A 198 -10.60 -10.96 7.90
CA GLN A 198 -10.81 -12.18 7.13
C GLN A 198 -10.77 -11.91 5.62
N SER A 199 -11.55 -10.92 5.14
CA SER A 199 -11.52 -10.51 3.74
C SER A 199 -10.13 -10.05 3.31
N TYR A 200 -9.50 -9.20 4.12
CA TYR A 200 -8.16 -8.68 3.89
C TYR A 200 -7.12 -9.79 3.76
N LEU A 201 -7.11 -10.76 4.69
CA LEU A 201 -6.23 -11.94 4.66
C LEU A 201 -6.41 -12.74 3.37
N VAL A 202 -7.65 -13.16 3.08
CA VAL A 202 -7.95 -14.01 1.91
C VAL A 202 -7.46 -13.35 0.61
N LEU A 203 -7.74 -12.06 0.42
CA LEU A 203 -7.34 -11.34 -0.79
C LEU A 203 -5.82 -11.08 -0.85
N ASN A 204 -5.14 -10.88 0.28
CA ASN A 204 -3.68 -10.79 0.30
C ASN A 204 -3.00 -12.13 0.05
N LEU A 205 -3.55 -13.24 0.56
CA LEU A 205 -3.06 -14.58 0.22
C LEU A 205 -3.16 -14.86 -1.29
N CYS A 206 -4.24 -14.43 -1.95
CA CYS A 206 -4.33 -14.49 -3.41
C CYS A 206 -3.19 -13.71 -4.09
N ARG A 207 -2.89 -12.49 -3.61
CA ARG A 207 -1.78 -11.67 -4.15
C ARG A 207 -0.42 -12.31 -3.93
N ILE A 208 -0.17 -12.85 -2.74
CA ILE A 208 1.08 -13.54 -2.41
C ILE A 208 1.27 -14.75 -3.33
N LEU A 209 0.26 -15.62 -3.43
CA LEU A 209 0.29 -16.79 -4.32
C LEU A 209 0.52 -16.39 -5.78
N HIS A 210 -0.18 -15.37 -6.27
CA HIS A 210 0.00 -14.87 -7.63
C HIS A 210 1.41 -14.34 -7.84
N THR A 211 1.94 -13.53 -6.90
CA THR A 211 3.29 -12.97 -7.00
C THR A 211 4.36 -14.07 -6.97
N VAL A 212 4.25 -15.01 -6.04
CA VAL A 212 5.26 -16.05 -5.82
C VAL A 212 5.25 -17.08 -6.95
N ILE A 213 4.07 -17.52 -7.39
CA ILE A 213 3.93 -18.61 -8.36
C ILE A 213 3.98 -18.10 -9.80
N GLN A 214 3.23 -17.04 -10.13
CA GLN A 214 3.22 -16.45 -11.47
C GLN A 214 4.37 -15.49 -11.75
N GLY A 215 5.07 -15.05 -10.69
CA GLY A 215 6.15 -14.06 -10.83
C GLY A 215 5.68 -12.64 -11.14
N GLN A 216 4.41 -12.33 -10.90
CA GLN A 216 3.82 -11.03 -11.22
C GLN A 216 2.98 -10.49 -10.05
N PRO A 217 3.45 -9.45 -9.34
CA PRO A 217 2.61 -8.72 -8.40
C PRO A 217 1.41 -8.12 -9.13
N SER A 218 0.24 -8.19 -8.50
CA SER A 218 -1.01 -7.75 -9.11
C SER A 218 -1.98 -7.18 -8.08
N SER A 219 -3.08 -6.60 -8.57
CA SER A 219 -4.18 -6.15 -7.71
C SER A 219 -4.90 -7.34 -7.05
N LYS A 220 -5.63 -7.05 -5.95
CA LYS A 220 -6.48 -8.05 -5.27
C LYS A 220 -7.47 -8.70 -6.25
N LYS A 221 -8.02 -7.93 -7.19
CA LYS A 221 -8.97 -8.42 -8.20
C LYS A 221 -8.33 -9.40 -9.18
N VAL A 222 -7.19 -9.05 -9.77
CA VAL A 222 -6.48 -9.91 -10.72
C VAL A 222 -6.01 -11.19 -10.04
N ALA A 223 -5.40 -11.07 -8.86
CA ALA A 223 -4.95 -12.20 -8.07
C ALA A 223 -6.11 -13.11 -7.63
N GLY A 224 -7.25 -12.53 -7.21
CA GLY A 224 -8.45 -13.29 -6.85
C GLY A 224 -9.03 -14.08 -8.03
N GLN A 225 -9.10 -13.47 -9.22
CA GLN A 225 -9.55 -14.14 -10.44
C GLN A 225 -8.65 -15.32 -10.79
N TRP A 226 -7.33 -15.12 -10.75
CA TRP A 226 -6.36 -16.18 -10.99
C TRP A 226 -6.48 -17.30 -9.95
N ALA A 227 -6.56 -16.96 -8.66
CA ALA A 227 -6.65 -17.94 -7.59
C ALA A 227 -7.93 -18.79 -7.69
N LYS A 228 -9.07 -18.19 -8.03
CA LYS A 228 -10.33 -18.88 -8.27
C LYS A 228 -10.27 -19.86 -9.45
N ALA A 229 -9.51 -19.53 -10.48
CA ALA A 229 -9.31 -20.39 -11.64
C ALA A 229 -8.33 -21.55 -11.33
N THR A 230 -7.24 -21.25 -10.63
CA THR A 230 -6.16 -22.21 -10.32
C THR A 230 -6.53 -23.14 -9.16
N TYR A 231 -7.28 -22.63 -8.18
CA TYR A 231 -7.64 -23.33 -6.94
C TYR A 231 -9.15 -23.27 -6.70
N PRO A 232 -9.96 -23.98 -7.52
CA PRO A 232 -11.41 -23.87 -7.49
C PRO A 232 -12.05 -24.26 -6.14
N GLN A 233 -11.36 -25.05 -5.31
CA GLN A 233 -11.82 -25.40 -3.96
C GLN A 233 -11.94 -24.17 -3.03
N TRP A 234 -11.22 -23.07 -3.31
CA TRP A 234 -11.23 -21.83 -2.54
C TRP A 234 -12.14 -20.75 -3.13
N ARG A 235 -12.79 -21.03 -4.28
CA ARG A 235 -13.61 -20.06 -5.02
C ARG A 235 -14.63 -19.34 -4.13
N ASN A 236 -15.43 -20.09 -3.40
CA ASN A 236 -16.50 -19.52 -2.57
C ASN A 236 -15.97 -18.59 -1.48
N LEU A 237 -14.85 -18.95 -0.84
CA LEU A 237 -14.19 -18.12 0.17
C LEU A 237 -13.67 -16.81 -0.44
N ILE A 238 -13.04 -16.89 -1.61
CA ILE A 238 -12.48 -15.73 -2.31
C ILE A 238 -13.61 -14.80 -2.78
N GLU A 239 -14.70 -15.35 -3.33
CA GLU A 239 -15.85 -14.57 -3.78
C GLU A 239 -16.54 -13.84 -2.62
N GLU A 240 -16.69 -14.49 -1.46
CA GLU A 240 -17.21 -13.85 -0.25
C GLU A 240 -16.29 -12.71 0.24
N ALA A 241 -14.98 -12.94 0.21
CA ALA A 241 -14.00 -11.90 0.54
C ALA A 241 -14.02 -10.72 -0.45
N GLU A 242 -14.23 -10.97 -1.75
CA GLU A 242 -14.38 -9.93 -2.76
C GLU A 242 -15.67 -9.11 -2.61
N GLN A 243 -16.72 -9.70 -2.05
CA GLN A 243 -18.02 -9.06 -1.85
C GLN A 243 -18.12 -8.34 -0.52
N TRP A 244 -17.20 -8.59 0.41
CA TRP A 244 -17.22 -7.95 1.72
C TRP A 244 -17.10 -6.42 1.59
N THR A 245 -17.89 -5.71 2.41
CA THR A 245 -17.86 -4.24 2.54
C THR A 245 -17.90 -3.85 4.02
N TYR A 246 -17.50 -2.61 4.34
CA TYR A 246 -17.58 -2.12 5.71
C TYR A 246 -19.00 -2.23 6.24
N GLY A 247 -19.14 -2.77 7.45
CA GLY A 247 -20.45 -3.02 8.10
C GLY A 247 -21.09 -4.38 7.77
N SER A 248 -20.53 -5.15 6.81
CA SER A 248 -20.98 -6.52 6.55
C SER A 248 -20.23 -7.55 7.41
N GLU A 249 -20.87 -8.69 7.67
CA GLU A 249 -20.25 -9.80 8.40
C GLU A 249 -19.64 -10.81 7.44
N MET A 250 -18.47 -11.33 7.81
CA MET A 250 -17.83 -12.51 7.23
C MET A 250 -17.51 -13.49 8.36
N LYS A 251 -18.05 -14.71 8.32
CA LYS A 251 -17.90 -15.72 9.39
C LYS A 251 -17.16 -16.94 8.87
N ARG A 252 -15.94 -16.72 8.35
CA ARG A 252 -15.13 -17.74 7.65
C ARG A 252 -13.74 -17.92 8.28
N GLN A 253 -13.63 -17.75 9.62
CA GLN A 253 -12.34 -17.82 10.34
C GLN A 253 -11.59 -19.12 10.06
N ALA A 254 -12.29 -20.27 10.15
CA ALA A 254 -11.69 -21.58 9.93
C ALA A 254 -11.20 -21.76 8.48
N ASP A 255 -11.99 -21.28 7.52
CA ASP A 255 -11.64 -21.36 6.09
C ASP A 255 -10.50 -20.41 5.74
N ALA A 256 -10.48 -19.20 6.30
CA ALA A 256 -9.38 -18.24 6.12
C ALA A 256 -8.06 -18.80 6.68
N ALA A 257 -8.11 -19.41 7.87
CA ALA A 257 -6.94 -20.08 8.44
C ALA A 257 -6.51 -21.31 7.61
N ALA A 258 -7.46 -22.08 7.07
CA ALA A 258 -7.15 -23.20 6.20
C ALA A 258 -6.54 -22.74 4.86
N PHE A 259 -7.02 -21.63 4.30
CA PHE A 259 -6.45 -21.04 3.08
C PHE A 259 -5.05 -20.49 3.32
N LEU A 260 -4.77 -19.94 4.50
CA LEU A 260 -3.40 -19.53 4.86
C LEU A 260 -2.45 -20.73 4.91
N ARG A 261 -2.85 -21.85 5.55
CA ARG A 261 -2.03 -23.08 5.55
C ARG A 261 -1.78 -23.61 4.14
N PHE A 262 -2.82 -23.62 3.31
CA PHE A 262 -2.70 -23.97 1.91
C PHE A 262 -1.71 -23.05 1.17
N ALA A 263 -1.76 -21.74 1.39
CA ALA A 263 -0.81 -20.80 0.78
C ALA A 263 0.64 -21.07 1.22
N VAL A 264 0.86 -21.40 2.49
CA VAL A 264 2.18 -21.82 3.01
C VAL A 264 2.70 -23.05 2.27
N GLU A 265 1.86 -24.10 2.09
CA GLU A 265 2.24 -25.29 1.35
C GLU A 265 2.65 -24.96 -0.09
N ARG A 266 1.86 -24.16 -0.79
CA ARG A 266 2.15 -23.79 -2.19
C ARG A 266 3.41 -22.94 -2.33
N VAL A 267 3.66 -22.03 -1.38
CA VAL A 267 4.88 -21.21 -1.40
C VAL A 267 6.12 -22.04 -1.11
N ASN A 268 6.05 -23.00 -0.18
CA ASN A 268 7.16 -23.92 0.13
C ASN A 268 7.59 -24.75 -1.09
N GLU A 269 6.65 -25.10 -1.99
CA GLU A 269 6.96 -25.86 -3.21
C GLU A 269 7.77 -25.06 -4.25
N THR A 270 7.91 -23.74 -4.07
CA THR A 270 8.60 -22.88 -5.04
C THR A 270 10.10 -22.77 -4.80
N GLU A 271 10.62 -23.25 -3.66
CA GLU A 271 12.04 -23.17 -3.27
C GLU A 271 12.63 -21.74 -3.35
N LEU A 272 11.80 -20.73 -3.09
CA LEU A 272 12.19 -19.30 -3.19
C LEU A 272 12.95 -18.78 -1.95
N LEU A 273 12.82 -19.43 -0.81
CA LEU A 273 13.41 -19.08 0.50
C LEU A 273 14.48 -20.04 0.93
#